data_de647f0b805198f9f634e87f851ba65b
#
_entry.id   de647f0b805198f9f634e87f851ba65b
#
_cell.length_a   1.000
_cell.length_b   1.000
_cell.length_c   1.000
_cell.angle_alpha   90.00
_cell.angle_beta   90.00
_cell.angle_gamma   90.00
#
_symmetry.space_group_name_H-M   'P 1'
#
loop_
_entity.id
_entity.type
_entity.pdbx_description
1 polymer ?
#
loop_
_entity_poly.entity_id
_entity_poly.type
_entity_poly.pdbx_seq_one_letter_code
_entity_poly.pdbx_strand_id
1 'polypeptide(L)'
;EALAHAGIGRLPPREWRRIEIPAGVVVTTVTEDDVPDWDAPECRASQAFGTAWVTAGTSVALFVPSKPGAPIEQSVVLNPAHPDFARLLVSAPQPHVWDSRLRPVVSPRRRR
;
A
#
# COMPACT_ATOMS: atom_id res chain seq x y z
N GLU A 1 4.11 5.53 4.01
CA GLU A 1 3.86 5.20 5.41
C GLU A 1 5.13 5.12 6.22
N ALA A 2 6.12 4.38 5.74
CA ALA A 2 7.34 4.25 6.49
C ALA A 2 8.01 5.58 6.77
N LEU A 3 7.93 6.50 5.84
CA LEU A 3 8.53 7.81 6.04
C LEU A 3 7.81 8.62 7.09
N ALA A 4 6.51 8.46 7.19
CA ALA A 4 5.74 9.21 8.17
C ALA A 4 6.12 8.82 9.60
N HIS A 5 6.65 7.63 9.76
CA HIS A 5 7.01 7.12 11.08
C HIS A 5 8.50 6.99 11.31
N ALA A 6 9.30 7.35 10.32
CA ALA A 6 10.73 7.31 10.47
C ALA A 6 11.18 8.42 11.38
N GLY A 7 11.77 8.37 12.34
CA GLY A 7 12.16 9.44 13.23
C GLY A 7 13.06 10.45 12.58
N ILE A 8 13.57 11.32 13.37
CA ILE A 8 14.53 12.30 12.95
C ILE A 8 15.87 11.60 12.84
N GLY A 9 16.66 11.98 11.89
CA GLY A 9 17.99 11.45 11.72
C GLY A 9 18.13 10.74 10.40
N ARG A 10 18.82 9.64 10.41
CA ARG A 10 19.12 8.96 9.17
C ARG A 10 17.94 8.08 8.77
N LEU A 11 17.57 8.14 7.48
CA LEU A 11 16.55 7.24 6.97
C LEU A 11 17.09 5.82 6.89
N PRO A 12 16.31 4.83 7.28
CA PRO A 12 16.79 3.46 7.29
C PRO A 12 16.97 2.91 5.88
N PRO A 13 17.86 1.95 5.69
CA PRO A 13 17.96 1.27 4.41
C PRO A 13 16.66 0.50 4.14
N ARG A 14 16.24 0.52 2.90
CA ARG A 14 15.01 -0.14 2.49
C ARG A 14 15.21 -0.76 1.12
N GLU A 15 14.41 -1.79 0.87
CA GLU A 15 14.34 -2.43 -0.42
C GLU A 15 12.92 -2.46 -0.88
N TRP A 16 12.73 -2.57 -2.19
CA TRP A 16 11.41 -2.72 -2.77
C TRP A 16 11.43 -3.85 -3.76
N ARG A 17 10.26 -4.40 -4.04
CA ARG A 17 10.08 -5.42 -5.06
C ARG A 17 8.91 -5.02 -5.92
N ARG A 18 8.99 -5.38 -7.19
CA ARG A 18 7.86 -5.20 -8.09
C ARG A 18 7.02 -6.47 -8.04
N ILE A 19 5.71 -6.30 -7.93
CA ILE A 19 4.78 -7.41 -8.02
C ILE A 19 3.95 -7.20 -9.25
N GLU A 20 4.02 -8.16 -10.17
CA GLU A 20 3.24 -8.11 -11.40
C GLU A 20 2.05 -9.02 -11.26
N ILE A 21 0.89 -8.50 -11.65
CA ILE A 21 -0.35 -9.27 -11.65
C ILE A 21 -0.62 -9.65 -13.09
N PRO A 22 -0.48 -10.94 -13.44
CA PRO A 22 -0.65 -11.35 -14.84
C PRO A 22 -2.07 -11.12 -15.34
N ALA A 23 -2.21 -10.98 -16.64
CA ALA A 23 -3.52 -10.90 -17.25
C ALA A 23 -4.29 -12.19 -16.95
N GLY A 24 -5.58 -12.06 -16.74
CA GLY A 24 -6.42 -13.21 -16.43
C GLY A 24 -6.58 -13.47 -14.94
N VAL A 25 -5.79 -12.79 -14.09
CA VAL A 25 -5.98 -12.90 -12.66
C VAL A 25 -7.00 -11.85 -12.24
N VAL A 26 -7.99 -12.27 -11.45
CA VAL A 26 -9.08 -11.38 -11.06
C VAL A 26 -8.61 -10.45 -9.97
N VAL A 27 -8.86 -9.16 -10.15
CA VAL A 27 -8.60 -8.15 -9.14
C VAL A 27 -9.87 -7.38 -8.87
N THR A 28 -9.96 -6.79 -7.69
CA THR A 28 -11.10 -5.97 -7.31
C THR A 28 -10.61 -4.56 -7.05
N THR A 29 -11.35 -3.57 -7.54
CA THR A 29 -11.04 -2.17 -7.29
C THR A 29 -12.20 -1.56 -6.52
N VAL A 30 -11.86 -0.84 -5.47
CA VAL A 30 -12.84 -0.20 -4.59
C VAL A 30 -12.60 1.30 -4.62
N THR A 31 -13.68 2.05 -4.76
CA THR A 31 -13.59 3.51 -4.67
C THR A 31 -14.10 3.97 -3.32
N GLU A 32 -13.92 5.26 -3.05
CA GLU A 32 -14.40 5.82 -1.80
C GLU A 32 -15.89 5.68 -1.65
N ASP A 33 -16.62 5.71 -2.76
CA ASP A 33 -18.08 5.63 -2.72
C ASP A 33 -18.57 4.21 -2.40
N ASP A 34 -17.74 3.22 -2.62
CA ASP A 34 -18.15 1.83 -2.38
C ASP A 34 -18.17 1.48 -0.90
N VAL A 35 -17.43 2.21 -0.09
CA VAL A 35 -17.34 1.91 1.35
C VAL A 35 -17.54 3.21 2.11
N PRO A 36 -18.78 3.55 2.44
CA PRO A 36 -19.04 4.76 3.22
C PRO A 36 -18.25 4.72 4.53
N ASP A 37 -17.73 5.87 4.92
CA ASP A 37 -16.94 6.01 6.14
C ASP A 37 -15.63 5.22 6.12
N TRP A 38 -15.09 4.97 4.92
CA TRP A 38 -13.86 4.20 4.81
C TRP A 38 -12.68 4.83 5.55
N ASP A 39 -12.67 6.15 5.66
CA ASP A 39 -11.59 6.87 6.29
C ASP A 39 -11.91 7.32 7.72
N ALA A 40 -12.98 6.80 8.30
CA ALA A 40 -13.32 7.14 9.67
C ALA A 40 -12.23 6.64 10.64
N PRO A 41 -11.99 7.37 11.72
CA PRO A 41 -10.89 7.00 12.64
C PRO A 41 -11.01 5.61 13.22
N GLU A 42 -12.24 5.13 13.47
CA GLU A 42 -12.43 3.79 14.04
C GLU A 42 -12.17 2.69 13.01
N CYS A 43 -12.15 2.99 11.73
CA CYS A 43 -11.88 2.03 10.67
C CYS A 43 -12.85 0.86 10.60
N ARG A 44 -14.06 1.00 11.16
CA ARG A 44 -14.98 -0.14 11.21
C ARG A 44 -15.46 -0.57 9.83
N ALA A 45 -15.84 0.41 9.01
CA ALA A 45 -16.32 0.09 7.67
C ALA A 45 -15.22 -0.55 6.82
N SER A 46 -14.02 -0.02 6.92
CA SER A 46 -12.89 -0.56 6.16
C SER A 46 -12.53 -1.97 6.62
N GLN A 47 -12.55 -2.21 7.92
CA GLN A 47 -12.24 -3.54 8.45
C GLN A 47 -13.29 -4.56 8.05
N ALA A 48 -14.57 -4.17 8.11
CA ALA A 48 -15.65 -5.07 7.72
C ALA A 48 -15.57 -5.42 6.25
N PHE A 49 -15.26 -4.43 5.41
CA PHE A 49 -15.12 -4.67 3.98
C PHE A 49 -13.96 -5.62 3.71
N GLY A 50 -12.81 -5.36 4.33
CA GLY A 50 -11.63 -6.20 4.13
C GLY A 50 -11.84 -7.62 4.58
N THR A 51 -12.48 -7.80 5.72
CA THR A 51 -12.77 -9.14 6.23
C THR A 51 -13.71 -9.89 5.29
N ALA A 52 -14.73 -9.22 4.80
CA ALA A 52 -15.67 -9.85 3.85
C ALA A 52 -14.97 -10.24 2.56
N TRP A 53 -14.07 -9.37 2.08
CA TRP A 53 -13.33 -9.66 0.85
C TRP A 53 -12.43 -10.88 1.01
N VAL A 54 -11.68 -10.94 2.10
CA VAL A 54 -10.79 -12.08 2.36
C VAL A 54 -11.60 -13.36 2.48
N THR A 55 -12.70 -13.31 3.20
CA THR A 55 -13.53 -14.49 3.44
C THR A 55 -14.16 -14.98 2.13
N ALA A 56 -14.60 -14.07 1.30
CA ALA A 56 -15.22 -14.46 0.03
C ALA A 56 -14.22 -15.08 -0.95
N GLY A 57 -12.96 -14.63 -0.92
CA GLY A 57 -11.92 -15.22 -1.75
C GLY A 57 -12.16 -15.08 -3.24
N THR A 58 -12.84 -14.02 -3.68
CA THR A 58 -13.18 -13.87 -5.09
C THR A 58 -12.06 -13.30 -5.93
N SER A 59 -11.10 -12.61 -5.33
CA SER A 59 -9.98 -12.04 -6.07
C SER A 59 -8.73 -12.07 -5.20
N VAL A 60 -7.57 -12.05 -5.84
CA VAL A 60 -6.31 -12.13 -5.14
C VAL A 60 -5.83 -10.76 -4.69
N ALA A 61 -6.29 -9.71 -5.35
CA ALA A 61 -5.82 -8.36 -5.08
C ALA A 61 -7.00 -7.42 -4.95
N LEU A 62 -6.90 -6.50 -4.00
CA LEU A 62 -7.89 -5.48 -3.74
C LEU A 62 -7.21 -4.12 -3.82
N PHE A 63 -7.60 -3.32 -4.80
CA PHE A 63 -7.08 -1.97 -4.97
C PHE A 63 -7.97 -1.01 -4.22
N VAL A 64 -7.40 -0.28 -3.29
CA VAL A 64 -8.16 0.61 -2.40
C VAL A 64 -7.55 2.00 -2.42
N PRO A 65 -8.33 3.04 -2.12
CA PRO A 65 -7.76 4.38 -2.01
C PRO A 65 -6.71 4.44 -0.91
N SER A 66 -5.63 5.13 -1.19
CA SER A 66 -4.59 5.32 -0.19
C SER A 66 -4.83 6.65 0.50
N LYS A 67 -5.01 6.63 1.81
CA LYS A 67 -5.37 7.84 2.51
C LYS A 67 -4.35 8.96 2.34
N PRO A 68 -3.04 8.71 2.47
CA PRO A 68 -2.09 9.80 2.26
C PRO A 68 -2.05 10.31 0.83
N GLY A 69 -2.36 9.48 -0.14
CA GLY A 69 -2.29 9.87 -1.55
C GLY A 69 -3.60 9.91 -2.28
N ALA A 70 -4.72 9.68 -1.58
CA ALA A 70 -6.02 9.66 -2.23
C ALA A 70 -6.35 11.06 -2.75
N PRO A 71 -7.05 11.14 -3.88
CA PRO A 71 -7.57 10.04 -4.69
C PRO A 71 -6.60 9.55 -5.76
N ILE A 72 -5.41 10.11 -5.81
CA ILE A 72 -4.48 9.83 -6.90
C ILE A 72 -3.81 8.47 -6.73
N GLU A 73 -3.43 8.14 -5.51
CA GLU A 73 -2.71 6.90 -5.25
C GLU A 73 -3.62 5.83 -4.72
N GLN A 74 -3.23 4.60 -4.95
CA GLN A 74 -3.96 3.44 -4.44
C GLN A 74 -3.02 2.52 -3.70
N SER A 75 -3.56 1.84 -2.70
CA SER A 75 -2.88 0.75 -2.04
C SER A 75 -3.44 -0.56 -2.53
N VAL A 76 -2.64 -1.60 -2.49
CA VAL A 76 -3.07 -2.92 -2.95
C VAL A 76 -2.95 -3.87 -1.79
N VAL A 77 -4.04 -4.58 -1.51
CA VAL A 77 -4.05 -5.62 -0.50
C VAL A 77 -4.07 -6.97 -1.21
N LEU A 78 -3.18 -7.85 -0.84
CA LEU A 78 -3.09 -9.17 -1.46
C LEU A 78 -3.62 -10.22 -0.50
N ASN A 79 -4.26 -11.24 -1.06
CA ASN A 79 -4.77 -12.35 -0.26
C ASN A 79 -3.90 -13.60 -0.50
N PRO A 80 -2.97 -13.91 0.41
CA PRO A 80 -2.09 -15.07 0.21
C PRO A 80 -2.82 -16.39 0.19
N ALA A 81 -4.02 -16.46 0.72
CA ALA A 81 -4.80 -17.69 0.72
C ALA A 81 -5.51 -17.95 -0.60
N HIS A 82 -5.52 -16.97 -1.50
CA HIS A 82 -6.19 -17.14 -2.78
C HIS A 82 -5.35 -18.03 -3.69
N PRO A 83 -5.97 -18.92 -4.49
CA PRO A 83 -5.20 -19.80 -5.37
C PRO A 83 -4.32 -19.06 -6.36
N ASP A 84 -4.74 -17.88 -6.80
CA ASP A 84 -3.97 -17.10 -7.77
C ASP A 84 -2.80 -16.36 -7.16
N PHE A 85 -2.64 -16.41 -5.85
CA PHE A 85 -1.50 -15.74 -5.23
C PHE A 85 -0.19 -16.27 -5.78
N ALA A 86 -0.11 -17.56 -6.05
CA ALA A 86 1.10 -18.16 -6.60
C ALA A 86 1.40 -17.73 -8.03
N ARG A 87 0.43 -17.13 -8.71
CA ARG A 87 0.63 -16.65 -10.08
C ARG A 87 1.23 -15.24 -10.13
N LEU A 88 1.28 -14.56 -9.01
CA LEU A 88 1.87 -13.23 -8.96
C LEU A 88 3.38 -13.34 -9.15
N LEU A 89 3.94 -12.40 -9.88
CA LEU A 89 5.37 -12.40 -10.17
C LEU A 89 6.05 -11.36 -9.30
N VAL A 90 7.01 -11.79 -8.51
CA VAL A 90 7.70 -10.93 -7.56
C VAL A 90 9.14 -10.78 -8.03
N SER A 91 9.57 -9.54 -8.20
CA SER A 91 10.93 -9.27 -8.65
C SER A 91 11.94 -9.52 -7.54
N ALA A 92 13.22 -9.54 -7.91
CA ALA A 92 14.27 -9.52 -6.91
C ALA A 92 14.22 -8.20 -6.14
N PRO A 93 14.73 -8.20 -4.92
CA PRO A 93 14.76 -6.95 -4.14
C PRO A 93 15.64 -5.92 -4.82
N GLN A 94 15.20 -4.68 -4.75
CA GLN A 94 15.92 -3.53 -5.31
C GLN A 94 16.15 -2.53 -4.19
N PRO A 95 17.30 -1.87 -4.18
CA PRO A 95 17.53 -0.86 -3.16
C PRO A 95 16.59 0.33 -3.36
N HIS A 96 16.07 0.84 -2.27
CA HIS A 96 15.23 2.02 -2.31
C HIS A 96 16.11 3.26 -2.27
N VAL A 97 15.86 4.17 -3.21
CA VAL A 97 16.58 5.44 -3.25
C VAL A 97 15.67 6.50 -2.65
N TRP A 98 16.07 7.02 -1.51
CA TRP A 98 15.28 8.04 -0.82
C TRP A 98 15.37 9.36 -1.57
N ASP A 99 14.22 10.04 -1.69
CA ASP A 99 14.20 11.38 -2.22
C ASP A 99 15.00 12.27 -1.28
N SER A 100 15.93 13.02 -1.83
CA SER A 100 16.78 13.87 -1.01
C SER A 100 15.99 14.90 -0.21
N ARG A 101 14.83 15.29 -0.69
CA ARG A 101 13.99 16.23 0.05
C ARG A 101 13.37 15.63 1.29
N LEU A 102 13.38 14.31 1.42
CA LEU A 102 12.82 13.64 2.57
C LEU A 102 13.86 13.32 3.62
N ARG A 103 15.10 13.65 3.36
CA ARG A 103 16.14 13.44 4.35
C ARG A 103 15.96 14.41 5.49
N PRO A 104 16.20 13.96 6.69
CA PRO A 104 16.13 14.88 7.82
C PRO A 104 17.12 16.03 7.65
N VAL A 105 16.69 17.21 8.02
CA VAL A 105 17.57 18.35 7.95
C VAL A 105 18.38 18.37 9.23
N VAL A 106 19.64 18.05 9.10
CA VAL A 106 20.51 18.03 10.26
C VAL A 106 21.18 19.34 10.50
N SER A 107 21.32 20.13 9.47
CA SER A 107 21.83 21.45 9.68
C SER A 107 20.66 22.34 9.86
N PRO A 108 20.87 23.43 10.43
CA PRO A 108 19.75 24.32 10.57
C PRO A 108 19.39 24.96 9.30
N ARG A 109 19.43 24.56 8.43
CA ARG A 109 19.08 24.90 7.22
C ARG A 109 17.93 24.74 6.69
N ARG A 110 17.75 24.86 6.62
CA ARG A 110 17.07 24.29 6.20
C ARG A 110 16.53 23.97 5.44
N ARG A 111 16.61 24.07 5.15
CA ARG A 111 16.36 23.58 4.42
C ARG A 111 15.79 22.99 3.90
N ARG A 112 15.65 22.92 3.65
CA ARG A 112 15.54 22.05 2.98
C ARG A 112 14.72 22.43 2.07
#